data_f9dd6007823a97ccb43f30a07ccef580
#
_entry.id   f9dd6007823a97ccb43f30a07ccef580
#
_cell.length_a   1.000
_cell.length_b   1.000
_cell.length_c   1.000
_cell.angle_alpha   90.00
_cell.angle_beta   90.00
_cell.angle_gamma   90.00
#
_symmetry.space_group_name_H-M   'P 1'
#
loop_
_entity.id
_entity.type
_entity.pdbx_description
1 polymer ?
#
loop_
_entity_poly.entity_id
_entity_poly.type
_entity_poly.pdbx_seq_one_letter_code
_entity_poly.pdbx_strand_id
1 'polypeptide(L)'
;MRSRLRIHSLDPSTQEHSSVVTKLGIVHTSATLVPVFSDLLRPFGASVTSFNIVDDSLIKDVIAQGSLTPPIAARVVDQVALAERAGADAILVTCSSIGEAVELAARLCRVPVVRVDQAMADRAVAIGGRIGVLATLPTTLGPTEDLVRRRADRAGRSVAVSAQVCLGAFEALMAGDAAAHDAMVGAALQTMIRESDVVLLAQASMARVAEGLAVGETAVPVLASPPLAVASLAAMYGW
;
A
#
# COMPACT_ATOMS: atom_id res chain seq x y z
N MET A 1 66.74 -27.22 24.53
CA MET A 1 65.37 -26.88 24.94
C MET A 1 64.74 -25.99 23.85
N ARG A 2 63.87 -26.55 23.04
CA ARG A 2 63.13 -25.80 21.99
C ARG A 2 61.67 -25.68 22.44
N SER A 3 61.30 -24.45 22.81
CA SER A 3 59.92 -24.07 23.13
C SER A 3 59.10 -23.95 21.84
N ARG A 4 58.03 -24.75 21.69
CA ARG A 4 57.05 -24.64 20.61
C ARG A 4 55.94 -23.68 21.03
N LEU A 5 55.89 -22.51 20.37
CA LEU A 5 54.72 -21.63 20.42
C LEU A 5 53.54 -22.35 19.70
N ARG A 6 52.44 -22.54 20.42
CA ARG A 6 51.15 -22.91 19.82
C ARG A 6 50.49 -21.64 19.33
N ILE A 7 50.30 -21.53 18.02
CA ILE A 7 49.47 -20.51 17.38
C ILE A 7 48.03 -21.05 17.51
N HIS A 8 47.19 -20.36 18.31
CA HIS A 8 45.74 -20.60 18.30
C HIS A 8 45.20 -20.02 16.99
N SER A 9 44.73 -20.88 16.10
CA SER A 9 43.91 -20.49 14.95
C SER A 9 42.58 -19.91 15.45
N LEU A 10 42.39 -18.62 15.21
CA LEU A 10 41.07 -18.00 15.34
C LEU A 10 40.19 -18.52 14.20
N ASP A 11 39.12 -19.20 14.56
CA ASP A 11 38.11 -19.70 13.66
C ASP A 11 37.26 -18.48 13.15
N PRO A 12 37.22 -18.20 11.82
CA PRO A 12 36.50 -17.03 11.28
C PRO A 12 35.03 -17.35 10.94
N SER A 13 34.38 -18.27 11.64
CA SER A 13 33.01 -18.67 11.32
C SER A 13 32.05 -18.46 12.50
N THR A 14 31.71 -17.21 12.81
CA THR A 14 30.40 -16.81 13.38
C THR A 14 30.26 -15.30 13.26
N GLN A 15 30.10 -14.78 12.05
CA GLN A 15 29.35 -13.55 11.88
C GLN A 15 27.87 -13.94 12.03
N GLU A 16 27.37 -13.89 13.26
CA GLU A 16 25.95 -13.77 13.52
C GLU A 16 25.49 -12.49 12.81
N HIS A 17 24.85 -12.64 11.64
CA HIS A 17 24.05 -11.59 11.07
C HIS A 17 22.91 -11.36 12.05
N SER A 18 23.11 -10.45 12.99
CA SER A 18 22.02 -9.86 13.76
C SER A 18 21.08 -9.24 12.74
N SER A 19 20.06 -9.96 12.34
CA SER A 19 19.00 -9.43 11.50
C SER A 19 18.33 -8.31 12.30
N VAL A 20 18.58 -7.07 11.89
CA VAL A 20 17.93 -5.90 12.50
C VAL A 20 16.44 -6.04 12.24
N VAL A 21 15.67 -6.23 13.30
CA VAL A 21 14.21 -6.32 13.20
C VAL A 21 13.67 -4.93 12.89
N THR A 22 13.06 -4.77 11.73
CA THR A 22 12.43 -3.50 11.32
C THR A 22 11.19 -3.23 12.15
N LYS A 23 11.07 -2.05 12.74
CA LYS A 23 9.86 -1.60 13.43
C LYS A 23 9.01 -0.76 12.47
N LEU A 24 7.94 -1.36 11.96
CA LEU A 24 7.02 -0.73 11.01
C LEU A 24 5.88 -0.02 11.73
N GLY A 25 5.79 1.32 11.58
CA GLY A 25 4.60 2.08 11.96
C GLY A 25 3.56 2.03 10.84
N ILE A 26 2.31 1.70 11.14
CA ILE A 26 1.24 1.65 10.14
C ILE A 26 0.16 2.64 10.53
N VAL A 27 -0.11 3.60 9.64
CA VAL A 27 -1.15 4.63 9.83
C VAL A 27 -2.36 4.26 8.99
N HIS A 28 -3.49 4.05 9.64
CA HIS A 28 -4.75 3.64 9.05
C HIS A 28 -5.82 4.73 9.18
N THR A 29 -6.68 4.83 8.16
CA THR A 29 -7.94 5.60 8.22
C THR A 29 -9.16 4.69 8.42
N SER A 30 -8.96 3.40 8.65
CA SER A 30 -10.00 2.44 9.00
C SER A 30 -9.42 1.31 9.85
N ALA A 31 -10.06 1.02 10.97
CA ALA A 31 -9.67 -0.07 11.87
C ALA A 31 -9.79 -1.46 11.20
N THR A 32 -10.64 -1.58 10.17
CA THR A 32 -10.82 -2.85 9.43
C THR A 32 -9.58 -3.31 8.68
N LEU A 33 -8.62 -2.40 8.43
CA LEU A 33 -7.35 -2.73 7.75
C LEU A 33 -6.29 -3.29 8.69
N VAL A 34 -6.42 -3.11 10.00
CA VAL A 34 -5.45 -3.62 10.97
C VAL A 34 -5.24 -5.14 10.83
N PRO A 35 -6.29 -5.99 10.86
CA PRO A 35 -6.10 -7.43 10.65
C PRO A 35 -5.55 -7.77 9.27
N VAL A 36 -5.93 -7.05 8.20
CA VAL A 36 -5.45 -7.29 6.83
C VAL A 36 -3.92 -7.15 6.77
N PHE A 37 -3.37 -6.06 7.30
CA PHE A 37 -1.93 -5.85 7.31
C PHE A 37 -1.20 -6.75 8.30
N SER A 38 -1.82 -7.08 9.44
CA SER A 38 -1.29 -8.08 10.38
C SER A 38 -1.10 -9.44 9.70
N ASP A 39 -2.09 -9.88 8.91
CA ASP A 39 -2.02 -11.15 8.17
C ASP A 39 -0.96 -11.12 7.06
N LEU A 40 -0.86 -10.02 6.32
CA LEU A 40 0.14 -9.85 5.27
C LEU A 40 1.58 -9.79 5.82
N LEU A 41 1.78 -9.29 7.05
CA LEU A 41 3.09 -9.22 7.71
C LEU A 41 3.47 -10.52 8.42
N ARG A 42 2.52 -11.40 8.71
CA ARG A 42 2.76 -12.65 9.46
C ARG A 42 3.92 -13.51 8.91
N PRO A 43 4.09 -13.68 7.57
CA PRO A 43 5.21 -14.46 7.04
C PRO A 43 6.59 -13.88 7.38
N PHE A 44 6.66 -12.58 7.70
CA PHE A 44 7.89 -11.83 7.95
C PHE A 44 8.14 -11.59 9.46
N GLY A 45 7.39 -12.26 10.34
CA GLY A 45 7.39 -11.97 11.78
C GLY A 45 8.74 -12.10 12.50
N ALA A 46 9.73 -12.79 11.91
CA ALA A 46 11.11 -12.82 12.42
C ALA A 46 11.92 -11.56 12.06
N SER A 47 11.52 -10.81 11.03
CA SER A 47 12.26 -9.68 10.47
C SER A 47 11.56 -8.34 10.68
N VAL A 48 10.25 -8.34 11.00
CA VAL A 48 9.46 -7.13 11.19
C VAL A 48 8.56 -7.21 12.42
N THR A 49 8.55 -6.13 13.20
CA THR A 49 7.52 -5.86 14.20
C THR A 49 6.68 -4.68 13.75
N SER A 50 5.40 -4.64 14.09
CA SER A 50 4.55 -3.53 13.69
C SER A 50 3.69 -2.99 14.83
N PHE A 51 3.33 -1.70 14.73
CA PHE A 51 2.30 -1.08 15.54
C PHE A 51 1.38 -0.23 14.66
N ASN A 52 0.15 0.01 15.14
CA ASN A 52 -0.88 0.67 14.37
C ASN A 52 -1.29 2.00 15.02
N ILE A 53 -1.46 3.03 14.19
CA ILE A 53 -2.15 4.27 14.51
C ILE A 53 -3.40 4.31 13.66
N VAL A 54 -4.57 4.47 14.29
CA VAL A 54 -5.86 4.46 13.58
C VAL A 54 -6.58 5.76 13.85
N ASP A 55 -6.88 6.53 12.79
CA ASP A 55 -7.73 7.71 12.83
C ASP A 55 -8.78 7.63 11.72
N ASP A 56 -9.93 7.06 12.05
CA ASP A 56 -11.03 6.86 11.11
C ASP A 56 -11.80 8.15 10.79
N SER A 57 -11.57 9.21 11.53
CA SER A 57 -12.15 10.51 11.23
C SER A 57 -11.53 11.15 9.97
N LEU A 58 -10.27 10.83 9.65
CA LEU A 58 -9.61 11.38 8.46
C LEU A 58 -10.38 11.03 7.16
N ILE A 59 -10.74 9.76 6.95
CA ILE A 59 -11.47 9.38 5.75
C ILE A 59 -12.91 9.90 5.76
N LYS A 60 -13.55 9.97 6.91
CA LYS A 60 -14.88 10.55 7.05
C LYS A 60 -14.90 12.02 6.66
N ASP A 61 -13.89 12.79 7.12
CA ASP A 61 -13.73 14.19 6.78
C ASP A 61 -13.42 14.39 5.28
N VAL A 62 -12.54 13.57 4.70
CA VAL A 62 -12.26 13.60 3.25
C VAL A 62 -13.52 13.34 2.43
N ILE A 63 -14.33 12.35 2.81
CA ILE A 63 -15.61 12.04 2.13
C ILE A 63 -16.59 13.20 2.28
N ALA A 64 -16.74 13.75 3.49
CA ALA A 64 -17.66 14.86 3.76
C ALA A 64 -17.30 16.13 3.01
N GLN A 65 -15.98 16.42 2.84
CA GLN A 65 -15.47 17.58 2.11
C GLN A 65 -15.35 17.32 0.60
N GLY A 66 -15.47 16.07 0.15
CA GLY A 66 -15.25 15.67 -1.24
C GLY A 66 -13.79 15.77 -1.71
N SER A 67 -12.86 16.14 -0.83
CA SER A 67 -11.44 16.33 -1.15
C SER A 67 -10.55 16.34 0.10
N LEU A 68 -9.23 16.16 -0.11
CA LEU A 68 -8.22 16.34 0.91
C LEU A 68 -7.97 17.85 1.12
N THR A 69 -8.49 18.42 2.21
CA THR A 69 -8.30 19.83 2.56
C THR A 69 -7.02 20.06 3.37
N PRO A 70 -6.45 21.30 3.42
CA PRO A 70 -5.25 21.58 4.20
C PRO A 70 -5.35 21.20 5.69
N PRO A 71 -6.47 21.42 6.41
CA PRO A 71 -6.59 20.95 7.80
C PRO A 71 -6.51 19.44 7.94
N ILE A 72 -7.10 18.67 7.00
CA ILE A 72 -7.03 17.21 7.01
C ILE A 72 -5.60 16.77 6.69
N ALA A 73 -4.94 17.40 5.71
CA ALA A 73 -3.56 17.11 5.35
C ALA A 73 -2.60 17.34 6.53
N ALA A 74 -2.79 18.42 7.31
CA ALA A 74 -2.00 18.70 8.51
C ALA A 74 -2.13 17.56 9.53
N ARG A 75 -3.34 17.06 9.78
CA ARG A 75 -3.57 15.92 10.69
C ARG A 75 -2.89 14.63 10.20
N VAL A 76 -2.86 14.38 8.89
CA VAL A 76 -2.10 13.24 8.33
C VAL A 76 -0.62 13.37 8.64
N VAL A 77 -0.04 14.56 8.45
CA VAL A 77 1.36 14.84 8.79
C VAL A 77 1.61 14.59 10.29
N ASP A 78 0.70 15.01 11.18
CA ASP A 78 0.81 14.78 12.62
C ASP A 78 0.80 13.29 12.97
N GLN A 79 -0.07 12.48 12.34
CA GLN A 79 -0.13 11.03 12.57
C GLN A 79 1.16 10.33 12.11
N VAL A 80 1.71 10.73 10.97
CA VAL A 80 2.99 10.21 10.45
C VAL A 80 4.14 10.60 11.38
N ALA A 81 4.20 11.86 11.83
CA ALA A 81 5.19 12.32 12.79
C ALA A 81 5.05 11.61 14.15
N LEU A 82 3.83 11.26 14.56
CA LEU A 82 3.60 10.45 15.77
C LEU A 82 4.21 9.05 15.61
N ALA A 83 4.03 8.41 14.45
CA ALA A 83 4.63 7.11 14.17
C ALA A 83 6.18 7.17 14.23
N GLU A 84 6.79 8.22 13.66
CA GLU A 84 8.24 8.43 13.74
C GLU A 84 8.69 8.58 15.20
N ARG A 85 8.01 9.42 15.98
CA ARG A 85 8.33 9.61 17.43
C ARG A 85 8.12 8.34 18.25
N ALA A 86 7.24 7.44 17.83
CA ALA A 86 7.05 6.13 18.45
C ALA A 86 8.19 5.14 18.10
N GLY A 87 9.16 5.59 17.31
CA GLY A 87 10.36 4.82 16.96
C GLY A 87 10.15 3.86 15.81
N ALA A 88 9.31 4.21 14.84
CA ALA A 88 9.24 3.46 13.58
C ALA A 88 10.52 3.63 12.77
N ASP A 89 11.03 2.55 12.16
CA ASP A 89 12.12 2.56 11.19
C ASP A 89 11.60 2.85 9.77
N ALA A 90 10.32 2.54 9.54
CA ALA A 90 9.57 2.88 8.35
C ALA A 90 8.09 3.09 8.68
N ILE A 91 7.38 3.86 7.87
CA ILE A 91 5.97 4.15 8.06
C ILE A 91 5.21 3.82 6.78
N LEU A 92 4.16 2.99 6.91
CA LEU A 92 3.21 2.69 5.85
C LEU A 92 1.88 3.39 6.13
N VAL A 93 1.38 4.16 5.17
CA VAL A 93 0.05 4.79 5.27
C VAL A 93 -0.92 4.09 4.30
N THR A 94 -2.00 3.55 4.83
CA THR A 94 -2.84 2.55 4.15
C THR A 94 -4.06 3.12 3.43
N CYS A 95 -4.10 4.43 3.16
CA CYS A 95 -5.23 5.10 2.52
C CYS A 95 -4.78 5.95 1.33
N SER A 96 -5.27 5.64 0.13
CA SER A 96 -4.96 6.37 -1.11
C SER A 96 -5.57 7.77 -1.15
N SER A 97 -6.74 7.97 -0.51
CA SER A 97 -7.45 9.26 -0.50
C SER A 97 -6.68 10.39 0.17
N ILE A 98 -5.72 10.06 1.04
CA ILE A 98 -4.84 11.03 1.72
C ILE A 98 -3.42 11.02 1.19
N GLY A 99 -3.19 10.38 0.04
CA GLY A 99 -1.87 10.09 -0.50
C GLY A 99 -0.99 11.32 -0.73
N GLU A 100 -1.55 12.46 -1.14
CA GLU A 100 -0.79 13.71 -1.30
C GLU A 100 -0.22 14.22 0.03
N ALA A 101 -1.00 14.12 1.12
CA ALA A 101 -0.51 14.47 2.46
C ALA A 101 0.57 13.50 2.93
N VAL A 102 0.50 12.22 2.55
CA VAL A 102 1.56 11.23 2.82
C VAL A 102 2.86 11.61 2.13
N GLU A 103 2.80 12.07 0.88
CA GLU A 103 3.98 12.55 0.14
C GLU A 103 4.56 13.83 0.76
N LEU A 104 3.72 14.70 1.31
CA LEU A 104 4.17 15.85 2.09
C LEU A 104 4.86 15.41 3.38
N ALA A 105 4.24 14.51 4.16
CA ALA A 105 4.81 13.97 5.39
C ALA A 105 6.17 13.29 5.14
N ALA A 106 6.31 12.55 4.03
CA ALA A 106 7.55 11.90 3.65
C ALA A 106 8.74 12.85 3.47
N ARG A 107 8.48 14.12 3.14
CA ARG A 107 9.52 15.16 3.02
C ARG A 107 9.94 15.75 4.37
N LEU A 108 9.14 15.55 5.39
CA LEU A 108 9.34 16.09 6.74
C LEU A 108 9.89 15.05 7.72
N CYS A 109 9.72 13.77 7.44
CA CYS A 109 10.19 12.65 8.25
C CYS A 109 11.62 12.24 7.88
N ARG A 110 12.35 11.72 8.87
CA ARG A 110 13.70 11.17 8.72
C ARG A 110 13.68 9.71 8.27
N VAL A 111 12.59 9.00 8.57
CA VAL A 111 12.38 7.60 8.18
C VAL A 111 11.56 7.53 6.89
N PRO A 112 11.71 6.48 6.09
CA PRO A 112 10.90 6.27 4.90
C PRO A 112 9.41 6.23 5.23
N VAL A 113 8.62 7.01 4.50
CA VAL A 113 7.15 7.02 4.56
C VAL A 113 6.62 6.56 3.22
N VAL A 114 5.82 5.49 3.22
CA VAL A 114 5.37 4.80 2.03
C VAL A 114 3.84 4.88 1.91
N ARG A 115 3.36 5.27 0.73
CA ARG A 115 1.94 5.15 0.37
C ARG A 115 1.62 3.71 0.00
N VAL A 116 0.48 3.21 0.45
CA VAL A 116 0.02 1.85 0.14
C VAL A 116 -0.10 1.56 -1.35
N ASP A 117 -0.50 2.56 -2.14
CA ASP A 117 -0.78 2.44 -3.57
C ASP A 117 0.46 2.68 -4.48
N GLN A 118 1.59 3.10 -3.92
CA GLN A 118 2.78 3.43 -4.72
C GLN A 118 3.33 2.22 -5.48
N ALA A 119 3.56 1.10 -4.81
CA ALA A 119 4.08 -0.11 -5.44
C ALA A 119 3.12 -0.67 -6.50
N MET A 120 1.81 -0.52 -6.26
CA MET A 120 0.78 -0.90 -7.22
C MET A 120 0.85 -0.04 -8.49
N ALA A 121 0.97 1.28 -8.36
CA ALA A 121 1.12 2.20 -9.49
C ALA A 121 2.41 1.93 -10.27
N ASP A 122 3.54 1.71 -9.59
CA ASP A 122 4.82 1.35 -10.22
C ASP A 122 4.71 0.05 -11.01
N ARG A 123 4.07 -0.96 -10.42
CA ARG A 123 3.86 -2.24 -11.08
C ARG A 123 2.99 -2.11 -12.32
N ALA A 124 1.90 -1.33 -12.25
CA ALA A 124 1.02 -1.10 -13.40
C ALA A 124 1.75 -0.40 -14.54
N VAL A 125 2.48 0.67 -14.24
CA VAL A 125 3.29 1.40 -15.23
C VAL A 125 4.34 0.48 -15.88
N ALA A 126 4.89 -0.48 -15.15
CA ALA A 126 5.84 -1.46 -15.71
C ALA A 126 5.19 -2.48 -16.65
N ILE A 127 3.92 -2.84 -16.41
CA ILE A 127 3.19 -3.89 -17.15
C ILE A 127 2.69 -3.38 -18.50
N GLY A 128 1.93 -2.28 -18.53
CA GLY A 128 1.18 -1.92 -19.73
C GLY A 128 1.04 -0.43 -20.00
N GLY A 129 0.55 -0.10 -21.20
CA GLY A 129 0.26 1.26 -21.64
C GLY A 129 -1.19 1.70 -21.40
N ARG A 130 -2.14 0.76 -21.29
CA ARG A 130 -3.55 1.03 -20.99
C ARG A 130 -3.84 0.56 -19.58
N ILE A 131 -3.97 1.50 -18.65
CA ILE A 131 -4.14 1.22 -17.22
C ILE A 131 -5.56 1.58 -16.82
N GLY A 132 -6.33 0.58 -16.38
CA GLY A 132 -7.64 0.78 -15.76
C GLY A 132 -7.49 1.08 -14.27
N VAL A 133 -8.24 2.06 -13.75
CA VAL A 133 -8.31 2.35 -12.31
C VAL A 133 -9.76 2.27 -11.86
N LEU A 134 -10.04 1.37 -10.93
CA LEU A 134 -11.37 1.16 -10.39
C LEU A 134 -11.40 1.54 -8.92
N ALA A 135 -12.36 2.37 -8.51
CA ALA A 135 -12.55 2.78 -7.12
C ALA A 135 -14.04 2.72 -6.74
N THR A 136 -14.35 2.72 -5.45
CA THR A 136 -15.73 2.87 -4.95
C THR A 136 -16.01 4.27 -4.42
N LEU A 137 -14.97 5.13 -4.33
CA LEU A 137 -15.08 6.53 -3.90
C LEU A 137 -14.39 7.47 -4.91
N PRO A 138 -15.02 8.57 -5.30
CA PRO A 138 -14.38 9.61 -6.13
C PRO A 138 -13.11 10.17 -5.47
N THR A 139 -13.14 10.37 -4.13
CA THR A 139 -12.01 10.87 -3.33
C THR A 139 -10.81 9.92 -3.29
N THR A 140 -10.95 8.67 -3.75
CA THR A 140 -9.85 7.73 -3.93
C THR A 140 -9.41 7.64 -5.39
N LEU A 141 -10.37 7.74 -6.33
CA LEU A 141 -10.11 7.58 -7.76
C LEU A 141 -9.10 8.61 -8.27
N GLY A 142 -9.38 9.90 -8.07
CA GLY A 142 -8.53 11.01 -8.52
C GLY A 142 -7.08 10.90 -8.01
N PRO A 143 -6.84 10.81 -6.69
CA PRO A 143 -5.50 10.65 -6.13
C PRO A 143 -4.73 9.42 -6.65
N THR A 144 -5.42 8.31 -6.96
CA THR A 144 -4.79 7.11 -7.53
C THR A 144 -4.45 7.31 -9.01
N GLU A 145 -5.35 7.90 -9.78
CA GLU A 145 -5.11 8.24 -11.18
C GLU A 145 -3.92 9.20 -11.34
N ASP A 146 -3.87 10.27 -10.54
CA ASP A 146 -2.77 11.23 -10.52
C ASP A 146 -1.45 10.56 -10.12
N LEU A 147 -1.48 9.64 -9.16
CA LEU A 147 -0.29 8.87 -8.79
C LEU A 147 0.22 8.06 -9.99
N VAL A 148 -0.67 7.32 -10.68
CA VAL A 148 -0.28 6.52 -11.86
C VAL A 148 0.37 7.39 -12.93
N ARG A 149 -0.21 8.56 -13.26
CA ARG A 149 0.34 9.49 -14.25
C ARG A 149 1.74 9.98 -13.83
N ARG A 150 1.90 10.43 -12.58
CA ARG A 150 3.21 10.90 -12.07
C ARG A 150 4.26 9.78 -12.01
N ARG A 151 3.84 8.52 -11.73
CA ARG A 151 4.77 7.38 -11.76
C ARG A 151 5.18 7.03 -13.19
N ALA A 152 4.28 7.15 -14.16
CA ALA A 152 4.57 6.97 -15.58
C ALA A 152 5.55 8.03 -16.09
N ASP A 153 5.30 9.31 -15.78
CA ASP A 153 6.20 10.42 -16.14
C ASP A 153 7.60 10.21 -15.56
N ARG A 154 7.71 9.82 -14.29
CA ARG A 154 8.99 9.52 -13.65
C ARG A 154 9.73 8.35 -14.31
N ALA A 155 9.00 7.36 -14.82
CA ALA A 155 9.55 6.22 -15.54
C ALA A 155 9.84 6.52 -17.02
N GLY A 156 9.52 7.71 -17.52
CA GLY A 156 9.64 8.08 -18.94
C GLY A 156 8.68 7.28 -19.84
N ARG A 157 7.52 6.84 -19.31
CA ARG A 157 6.54 6.04 -20.04
C ARG A 157 5.27 6.84 -20.32
N SER A 158 4.74 6.68 -21.54
CA SER A 158 3.40 7.18 -21.88
C SER A 158 2.37 6.11 -21.55
N VAL A 159 1.32 6.48 -20.82
CA VAL A 159 0.22 5.59 -20.43
C VAL A 159 -1.13 6.27 -20.71
N ALA A 160 -2.11 5.48 -21.12
CA ALA A 160 -3.50 5.88 -21.17
C ALA A 160 -4.18 5.34 -19.90
N VAL A 161 -4.77 6.22 -19.10
CA VAL A 161 -5.47 5.85 -17.87
C VAL A 161 -6.97 6.02 -18.08
N SER A 162 -7.73 4.93 -17.92
CA SER A 162 -9.19 4.95 -17.80
C SER A 162 -9.59 4.71 -16.35
N ALA A 163 -10.42 5.60 -15.82
CA ALA A 163 -10.78 5.63 -14.41
C ALA A 163 -12.30 5.56 -14.25
N GLN A 164 -12.78 4.69 -13.32
CA GLN A 164 -14.20 4.49 -13.08
C GLN A 164 -14.50 4.36 -11.60
N VAL A 165 -15.60 4.98 -11.15
CA VAL A 165 -16.18 4.76 -9.80
C VAL A 165 -17.29 3.73 -9.88
N CYS A 166 -17.25 2.70 -9.03
CA CYS A 166 -18.33 1.77 -8.80
C CYS A 166 -19.33 2.41 -7.82
N LEU A 167 -20.29 3.15 -8.37
CA LEU A 167 -21.30 3.85 -7.56
C LEU A 167 -22.13 2.85 -6.75
N GLY A 168 -22.41 3.18 -5.49
CA GLY A 168 -23.20 2.36 -4.57
C GLY A 168 -22.39 1.25 -3.88
N ALA A 169 -21.21 0.90 -4.38
CA ALA A 169 -20.41 -0.19 -3.79
C ALA A 169 -19.84 0.18 -2.41
N PHE A 170 -19.44 1.45 -2.20
CA PHE A 170 -18.96 1.89 -0.89
C PHE A 170 -20.10 1.91 0.13
N GLU A 171 -21.27 2.38 -0.25
CA GLU A 171 -22.48 2.43 0.60
C GLU A 171 -22.90 1.00 1.01
N ALA A 172 -22.88 0.05 0.08
CA ALA A 172 -23.16 -1.36 0.37
C ALA A 172 -22.17 -1.91 1.41
N LEU A 173 -20.87 -1.62 1.25
CA LEU A 173 -19.84 -2.04 2.21
C LEU A 173 -20.08 -1.44 3.60
N MET A 174 -20.42 -0.15 3.67
CA MET A 174 -20.71 0.54 4.94
C MET A 174 -21.99 0.05 5.62
N ALA A 175 -22.95 -0.43 4.84
CA ALA A 175 -24.15 -1.11 5.35
C ALA A 175 -23.90 -2.57 5.81
N GLY A 176 -22.67 -3.08 5.66
CA GLY A 176 -22.31 -4.46 6.02
C GLY A 176 -22.59 -5.48 4.90
N ASP A 177 -23.06 -5.04 3.73
CA ASP A 177 -23.32 -5.90 2.58
C ASP A 177 -22.07 -6.03 1.68
N ALA A 178 -21.11 -6.83 2.17
CA ALA A 178 -19.89 -7.11 1.45
C ALA A 178 -20.15 -7.87 0.13
N ALA A 179 -21.21 -8.67 0.06
CA ALA A 179 -21.54 -9.42 -1.15
C ALA A 179 -22.01 -8.49 -2.28
N ALA A 180 -22.88 -7.53 -1.97
CA ALA A 180 -23.30 -6.51 -2.94
C ALA A 180 -22.12 -5.64 -3.40
N HIS A 181 -21.24 -5.21 -2.48
CA HIS A 181 -20.00 -4.51 -2.83
C HIS A 181 -19.18 -5.31 -3.84
N ASP A 182 -18.89 -6.57 -3.53
CA ASP A 182 -18.02 -7.42 -4.35
C ASP A 182 -18.63 -7.71 -5.72
N ALA A 183 -19.96 -7.90 -5.79
CA ALA A 183 -20.68 -8.07 -7.05
C ALA A 183 -20.61 -6.82 -7.95
N MET A 184 -20.82 -5.62 -7.38
CA MET A 184 -20.73 -4.36 -8.13
C MET A 184 -19.32 -4.11 -8.65
N VAL A 185 -18.31 -4.32 -7.82
CA VAL A 185 -16.89 -4.19 -8.22
C VAL A 185 -16.53 -5.22 -9.28
N GLY A 186 -16.95 -6.48 -9.12
CA GLY A 186 -16.71 -7.54 -10.08
C GLY A 186 -17.32 -7.25 -11.46
N ALA A 187 -18.55 -6.73 -11.52
CA ALA A 187 -19.19 -6.35 -12.77
C ALA A 187 -18.44 -5.22 -13.51
N ALA A 188 -18.01 -4.17 -12.78
CA ALA A 188 -17.23 -3.08 -13.33
C ALA A 188 -15.84 -3.57 -13.79
N LEU A 189 -15.21 -4.46 -13.03
CA LEU A 189 -13.92 -5.06 -13.35
C LEU A 189 -13.96 -5.86 -14.66
N GLN A 190 -15.00 -6.66 -14.88
CA GLN A 190 -15.18 -7.44 -16.12
C GLN A 190 -15.26 -6.54 -17.36
N THR A 191 -15.81 -5.33 -17.23
CA THR A 191 -15.84 -4.35 -18.32
C THR A 191 -14.45 -3.74 -18.54
N MET A 192 -13.79 -3.30 -17.48
CA MET A 192 -12.51 -2.60 -17.54
C MET A 192 -11.36 -3.50 -18.06
N ILE A 193 -11.38 -4.78 -17.72
CA ILE A 193 -10.40 -5.78 -18.21
C ILE A 193 -10.34 -5.81 -19.74
N ARG A 194 -11.47 -5.65 -20.45
CA ARG A 194 -11.51 -5.74 -21.92
C ARG A 194 -10.76 -4.62 -22.62
N GLU A 195 -10.58 -3.50 -21.96
CA GLU A 195 -10.02 -2.27 -22.51
C GLU A 195 -8.64 -1.91 -21.95
N SER A 196 -8.15 -2.71 -20.98
CA SER A 196 -6.93 -2.42 -20.24
C SER A 196 -5.87 -3.50 -20.43
N ASP A 197 -4.60 -3.14 -20.27
CA ASP A 197 -3.47 -4.06 -20.18
C ASP A 197 -3.23 -4.50 -18.73
N VAL A 198 -3.71 -3.69 -17.77
CA VAL A 198 -3.68 -3.95 -16.34
C VAL A 198 -4.77 -3.13 -15.65
N VAL A 199 -5.39 -3.67 -14.59
CA VAL A 199 -6.40 -2.97 -13.80
C VAL A 199 -5.94 -2.83 -12.35
N LEU A 200 -6.10 -1.62 -11.79
CA LEU A 200 -5.84 -1.29 -10.39
C LEU A 200 -7.13 -1.20 -9.61
N LEU A 201 -7.20 -1.90 -8.49
CA LEU A 201 -8.24 -1.75 -7.49
C LEU A 201 -7.75 -0.74 -6.44
N ALA A 202 -8.26 0.50 -6.51
CA ALA A 202 -7.69 1.66 -5.81
C ALA A 202 -7.94 1.66 -4.29
N GLN A 203 -8.76 0.75 -3.77
CA GLN A 203 -9.05 0.65 -2.35
C GLN A 203 -8.74 -0.75 -1.80
N ALA A 204 -8.19 -0.78 -0.59
CA ALA A 204 -7.84 -2.04 0.09
C ALA A 204 -9.04 -2.98 0.28
N SER A 205 -10.25 -2.43 0.47
CA SER A 205 -11.50 -3.22 0.58
C SER A 205 -11.84 -4.02 -0.67
N MET A 206 -11.33 -3.60 -1.83
CA MET A 206 -11.57 -4.28 -3.11
C MET A 206 -10.62 -5.46 -3.35
N ALA A 207 -9.60 -5.66 -2.52
CA ALA A 207 -8.60 -6.73 -2.69
C ALA A 207 -9.23 -8.13 -2.76
N ARG A 208 -10.31 -8.37 -1.99
CA ARG A 208 -11.05 -9.63 -2.02
C ARG A 208 -11.59 -9.99 -3.41
N VAL A 209 -11.97 -8.98 -4.20
CA VAL A 209 -12.48 -9.21 -5.57
C VAL A 209 -11.35 -9.70 -6.47
N ALA A 210 -10.13 -9.16 -6.31
CA ALA A 210 -8.96 -9.66 -7.03
C ALA A 210 -8.58 -11.08 -6.61
N GLU A 211 -8.65 -11.38 -5.30
CA GLU A 211 -8.38 -12.72 -4.76
C GLU A 211 -9.43 -13.76 -5.19
N GLY A 212 -10.68 -13.33 -5.38
CA GLY A 212 -11.78 -14.17 -5.85
C GLY A 212 -11.72 -14.52 -7.35
N LEU A 213 -10.86 -13.86 -8.13
CA LEU A 213 -10.63 -14.23 -9.51
C LEU A 213 -9.79 -15.53 -9.53
N ALA A 214 -10.34 -16.58 -10.15
CA ALA A 214 -9.58 -17.82 -10.29
C ALA A 214 -8.32 -17.57 -11.13
N VAL A 215 -7.23 -18.24 -10.76
CA VAL A 215 -5.96 -18.19 -11.51
C VAL A 215 -6.22 -18.60 -12.94
N GLY A 216 -6.07 -17.67 -13.89
CA GLY A 216 -6.30 -17.90 -15.32
C GLY A 216 -7.68 -17.46 -15.85
N GLU A 217 -8.59 -16.94 -15.02
CA GLU A 217 -9.87 -16.36 -15.51
C GLU A 217 -9.67 -15.09 -16.32
N THR A 218 -8.57 -14.39 -16.14
CA THR A 218 -8.21 -13.24 -16.96
C THR A 218 -6.72 -13.25 -17.31
N ALA A 219 -6.42 -12.93 -18.58
CA ALA A 219 -5.04 -12.69 -19.03
C ALA A 219 -4.53 -11.29 -18.59
N VAL A 220 -5.44 -10.39 -18.17
CA VAL A 220 -5.12 -9.04 -17.73
C VAL A 220 -4.86 -9.04 -16.22
N PRO A 221 -3.67 -8.61 -15.76
CA PRO A 221 -3.38 -8.51 -14.34
C PRO A 221 -4.31 -7.55 -13.62
N VAL A 222 -4.87 -7.99 -12.49
CA VAL A 222 -5.65 -7.16 -11.55
C VAL A 222 -4.82 -6.97 -10.30
N LEU A 223 -4.51 -5.72 -9.96
CA LEU A 223 -3.60 -5.37 -8.89
C LEU A 223 -4.35 -4.75 -7.71
N ALA A 224 -4.03 -5.19 -6.51
CA ALA A 224 -4.48 -4.61 -5.25
C ALA A 224 -3.28 -4.08 -4.45
N SER A 225 -3.46 -2.96 -3.78
CA SER A 225 -2.36 -2.23 -3.12
C SER A 225 -1.78 -2.94 -1.88
N PRO A 226 -2.55 -3.58 -0.95
CA PRO A 226 -1.99 -4.07 0.29
C PRO A 226 -0.86 -5.10 0.13
N PRO A 227 -1.01 -6.19 -0.66
CA PRO A 227 0.05 -7.17 -0.82
C PRO A 227 1.29 -6.59 -1.53
N LEU A 228 1.09 -5.69 -2.50
CA LEU A 228 2.20 -5.07 -3.22
C LEU A 228 2.98 -4.09 -2.35
N ALA A 229 2.31 -3.37 -1.45
CA ALA A 229 2.97 -2.49 -0.49
C ALA A 229 3.85 -3.29 0.48
N VAL A 230 3.33 -4.39 1.04
CA VAL A 230 4.11 -5.25 1.94
C VAL A 230 5.27 -5.92 1.21
N ALA A 231 5.06 -6.44 0.00
CA ALA A 231 6.14 -7.03 -0.81
C ALA A 231 7.24 -6.01 -1.15
N SER A 232 6.87 -4.75 -1.43
CA SER A 232 7.83 -3.67 -1.68
C SER A 232 8.66 -3.33 -0.44
N LEU A 233 8.03 -3.28 0.75
CA LEU A 233 8.73 -3.08 2.01
C LEU A 233 9.65 -4.27 2.33
N ALA A 234 9.17 -5.49 2.14
CA ALA A 234 9.98 -6.70 2.33
C ALA A 234 11.23 -6.69 1.45
N ALA A 235 11.10 -6.30 0.18
CA ALA A 235 12.24 -6.16 -0.73
C ALA A 235 13.19 -5.02 -0.32
N MET A 236 12.67 -3.91 0.21
CA MET A 236 13.46 -2.75 0.65
C MET A 236 14.30 -3.06 1.89
N TYR A 237 13.77 -3.84 2.82
CA TYR A 237 14.39 -4.14 4.12
C TYR A 237 14.99 -5.56 4.20
N GLY A 238 14.81 -6.39 3.17
CA GLY A 238 15.35 -7.75 3.13
C GLY A 238 14.66 -8.71 4.10
N TRP A 239 13.34 -8.57 4.30
CA TRP A 239 12.53 -9.45 5.16
C TRP A 239 12.41 -10.86 4.60
#